data_6883d05fb3c0db38574f1986d03dda8e
#
_entry.id   6883d05fb3c0db38574f1986d03dda8e
#
_cell.length_a   1.000
_cell.length_b   1.000
_cell.length_c   1.000
_cell.angle_alpha   90.00
_cell.angle_beta   90.00
_cell.angle_gamma   90.00
#
_symmetry.space_group_name_H-M   'P 1'
#
loop_
_entity.id
_entity.type
_entity.pdbx_description
1 polymer ?
#
loop_
_entity_poly.entity_id
_entity_poly.type
_entity_poly.pdbx_seq_one_letter_code
_entity_poly.pdbx_strand_id
1 'polypeptide(L)'
;MTRTSTPALALLLSFAIAACGSNNEPPTFPVAKSSATRVADPQVSTADGATFAGDNAAFALDAYRQMASSGGNLVFSPASISIALAMTYAGAAGTTASEMAGAMHFSLPPERLHPAFDALDLALASRGQGYKGADGGPMRVDVVNAAWAERTYAFQAAYLDTLATSYGAGINLLDFAGAAESSRQTINAWVAGETENKIQNLLPEGSVDASTRLVLTNAVYLNAAWKTPFDPTDSYDGFFTLLDNSTVTAHLMNVALTAPAVQGTGFVAAAIPYDDERLSLLVVVPDAGTYPQFEASLDAAKLESIVAGLTNQAVVLWLPRFKVETAQELAALLQGLGMTSAFSPGLADFSGMDGTRDLYISNVIHKAFISVAEKGTEAAAATAVVIKRSSAPMGLNVSADRPFLYFLRDEPTGAILFLGRVLDPTQS
;
A
#
# COMPACT_ATOMS: atom_id res chain seq x y z
N MET A 1 79.60 -31.69 25.39
CA MET A 1 78.62 -31.04 26.36
C MET A 1 77.50 -30.50 25.53
N THR A 2 76.48 -31.30 25.37
CA THR A 2 75.28 -30.99 24.55
C THR A 2 74.13 -30.58 25.50
N ARG A 3 73.65 -29.37 25.38
CA ARG A 3 72.45 -28.89 26.09
C ARG A 3 71.23 -29.10 25.20
N THR A 4 70.37 -29.96 25.65
CA THR A 4 69.04 -30.20 25.11
C THR A 4 68.06 -29.12 25.61
N SER A 5 67.46 -28.36 24.72
CA SER A 5 66.37 -27.42 25.02
C SER A 5 65.00 -28.05 24.67
N THR A 6 64.17 -28.16 25.67
CA THR A 6 62.78 -28.61 25.57
C THR A 6 61.90 -27.48 25.06
N PRO A 7 60.98 -27.65 24.06
CA PRO A 7 60.01 -26.61 23.72
C PRO A 7 58.77 -26.67 24.64
N ALA A 8 58.41 -25.52 25.16
CA ALA A 8 57.18 -25.30 25.94
C ALA A 8 55.97 -25.31 24.96
N LEU A 9 55.02 -26.19 25.23
CA LEU A 9 53.75 -26.31 24.52
C LEU A 9 52.80 -25.21 25.07
N ALA A 10 52.55 -24.16 24.27
CA ALA A 10 51.58 -23.15 24.59
C ALA A 10 50.17 -23.65 24.19
N LEU A 11 49.33 -23.89 25.19
CA LEU A 11 47.91 -24.27 25.01
C LEU A 11 47.10 -23.02 24.72
N LEU A 12 46.74 -22.81 23.42
CA LEU A 12 45.80 -21.79 22.99
C LEU A 12 44.37 -22.26 23.28
N LEU A 13 43.78 -21.71 24.36
CA LEU A 13 42.35 -21.84 24.61
C LEU A 13 41.58 -20.93 23.67
N SER A 14 41.00 -21.52 22.61
CA SER A 14 40.07 -20.83 21.72
C SER A 14 38.69 -20.71 22.43
N PHE A 15 38.37 -19.54 22.91
CA PHE A 15 37.01 -19.22 23.34
C PHE A 15 36.15 -19.09 22.07
N ALA A 16 35.33 -20.10 21.78
CA ALA A 16 34.24 -20.00 20.84
C ALA A 16 33.16 -19.09 21.46
N ILE A 17 33.09 -17.84 21.04
CA ILE A 17 31.93 -16.99 21.29
C ILE A 17 30.81 -17.55 20.40
N ALA A 18 29.88 -18.28 21.03
CA ALA A 18 28.61 -18.62 20.40
C ALA A 18 27.83 -17.29 20.21
N ALA A 19 27.96 -16.70 19.04
CA ALA A 19 27.02 -15.68 18.59
C ALA A 19 25.67 -16.37 18.44
N CYS A 20 24.74 -16.15 19.36
CA CYS A 20 23.33 -16.39 19.12
C CYS A 20 22.85 -15.40 18.05
N GLY A 21 23.10 -15.73 16.78
CA GLY A 21 22.40 -15.16 15.66
C GLY A 21 20.98 -15.71 15.73
N SER A 22 20.00 -14.86 15.98
CA SER A 22 18.61 -15.19 15.69
C SER A 22 18.53 -15.39 14.18
N ASN A 23 18.53 -16.65 13.74
CA ASN A 23 18.17 -16.99 12.37
C ASN A 23 16.67 -16.68 12.23
N ASN A 24 16.35 -15.47 11.80
CA ASN A 24 15.02 -15.12 11.30
C ASN A 24 14.88 -15.68 9.88
N GLU A 25 14.89 -17.00 9.75
CA GLU A 25 14.38 -17.58 8.51
C GLU A 25 12.88 -17.31 8.46
N PRO A 26 12.35 -16.84 7.30
CA PRO A 26 10.92 -16.64 7.17
C PRO A 26 10.17 -17.96 7.47
N PRO A 27 8.99 -17.90 8.08
CA PRO A 27 8.24 -19.11 8.42
C PRO A 27 7.92 -19.90 7.15
N THR A 28 8.18 -21.21 7.18
CA THR A 28 7.86 -22.12 6.09
C THR A 28 6.47 -22.73 6.30
N PHE A 29 5.67 -22.71 5.26
CA PHE A 29 4.31 -23.30 5.24
C PHE A 29 4.03 -23.89 3.85
N PRO A 30 3.13 -24.90 3.75
CA PRO A 30 2.73 -25.45 2.46
C PRO A 30 2.00 -24.39 1.62
N VAL A 31 2.22 -24.43 0.30
CA VAL A 31 1.56 -23.56 -0.67
C VAL A 31 0.89 -24.44 -1.73
N ALA A 32 -0.41 -24.31 -1.90
CA ALA A 32 -1.11 -24.87 -3.05
C ALA A 32 -0.83 -23.96 -4.25
N LYS A 33 -0.09 -24.47 -5.22
CA LYS A 33 0.36 -23.70 -6.38
C LYS A 33 0.31 -24.54 -7.65
N SER A 34 -0.06 -23.91 -8.77
CA SER A 34 0.10 -24.49 -10.10
C SER A 34 1.56 -24.49 -10.55
N SER A 35 1.88 -25.39 -11.48
CA SER A 35 3.15 -25.39 -12.22
C SER A 35 3.13 -24.42 -13.42
N ALA A 36 2.01 -23.77 -13.71
CA ALA A 36 1.91 -22.78 -14.76
C ALA A 36 2.84 -21.58 -14.48
N THR A 37 3.45 -21.06 -15.55
CA THR A 37 4.34 -19.91 -15.46
C THR A 37 3.53 -18.61 -15.57
N ARG A 38 3.88 -17.60 -14.77
CA ARG A 38 3.31 -16.26 -14.87
C ARG A 38 3.49 -15.68 -16.28
N VAL A 39 2.49 -14.99 -16.78
CA VAL A 39 2.55 -14.26 -18.05
C VAL A 39 3.46 -13.05 -17.87
N ALA A 40 4.59 -13.03 -18.59
CA ALA A 40 5.58 -11.97 -18.44
C ALA A 40 5.23 -10.67 -19.21
N ASP A 41 4.31 -10.76 -20.16
CA ASP A 41 3.86 -9.63 -20.99
C ASP A 41 2.34 -9.76 -21.23
N PRO A 42 1.53 -9.45 -20.21
CA PRO A 42 0.07 -9.50 -20.35
C PRO A 42 -0.42 -8.45 -21.33
N GLN A 43 -1.22 -8.89 -22.31
CA GLN A 43 -1.73 -8.02 -23.37
C GLN A 43 -3.00 -7.30 -22.88
N VAL A 44 -2.85 -6.02 -22.48
CA VAL A 44 -3.95 -5.15 -22.05
C VAL A 44 -4.16 -4.05 -23.07
N SER A 45 -5.36 -3.94 -23.62
CA SER A 45 -5.69 -2.83 -24.54
C SER A 45 -5.68 -1.49 -23.80
N THR A 46 -5.40 -0.39 -24.50
CA THR A 46 -5.48 0.97 -23.92
C THR A 46 -6.86 1.25 -23.33
N ALA A 47 -7.92 0.74 -23.94
CA ALA A 47 -9.29 0.90 -23.43
C ALA A 47 -9.50 0.12 -22.11
N ASP A 48 -9.01 -1.11 -22.03
CA ASP A 48 -9.09 -1.90 -20.79
C ASP A 48 -8.23 -1.29 -19.67
N GLY A 49 -7.05 -0.77 -20.00
CA GLY A 49 -6.21 -0.05 -19.04
C GLY A 49 -6.90 1.20 -18.48
N ALA A 50 -7.55 1.99 -19.34
CA ALA A 50 -8.32 3.16 -18.92
C ALA A 50 -9.53 2.77 -18.05
N THR A 51 -10.28 1.73 -18.45
CA THR A 51 -11.39 1.20 -17.66
C THR A 51 -10.91 0.73 -16.28
N PHE A 52 -9.83 -0.05 -16.24
CA PHE A 52 -9.24 -0.56 -14.99
C PHE A 52 -8.79 0.56 -14.05
N ALA A 53 -8.17 1.62 -14.59
CA ALA A 53 -7.78 2.78 -13.77
C ALA A 53 -8.99 3.52 -13.21
N GLY A 54 -10.06 3.68 -14.01
CA GLY A 54 -11.34 4.26 -13.57
C GLY A 54 -12.01 3.43 -12.47
N ASP A 55 -12.05 2.11 -12.64
CA ASP A 55 -12.58 1.16 -11.66
C ASP A 55 -11.81 1.24 -10.32
N ASN A 56 -10.47 1.28 -10.38
CA ASN A 56 -9.64 1.45 -9.20
C ASN A 56 -9.90 2.79 -8.48
N ALA A 57 -10.07 3.89 -9.24
CA ALA A 57 -10.38 5.18 -8.66
C ALA A 57 -11.79 5.21 -8.03
N ALA A 58 -12.78 4.56 -8.65
CA ALA A 58 -14.14 4.46 -8.12
C ALA A 58 -14.16 3.68 -6.80
N PHE A 59 -13.56 2.50 -6.77
CA PHE A 59 -13.40 1.72 -5.53
C PHE A 59 -12.66 2.51 -4.45
N ALA A 60 -11.54 3.15 -4.83
CA ALA A 60 -10.74 3.93 -3.89
C ALA A 60 -11.56 5.00 -3.16
N LEU A 61 -12.41 5.72 -3.88
CA LEU A 61 -13.19 6.81 -3.30
C LEU A 61 -14.43 6.33 -2.56
N ASP A 62 -15.06 5.23 -2.97
CA ASP A 62 -16.15 4.63 -2.22
C ASP A 62 -15.64 4.02 -0.89
N ALA A 63 -14.50 3.31 -0.92
CA ALA A 63 -13.84 2.83 0.29
C ALA A 63 -13.39 3.99 1.20
N TYR A 64 -12.82 5.05 0.61
CA TYR A 64 -12.42 6.24 1.35
C TYR A 64 -13.58 6.87 2.12
N ARG A 65 -14.75 7.05 1.49
CA ARG A 65 -15.93 7.62 2.16
C ARG A 65 -16.36 6.81 3.38
N GLN A 66 -16.30 5.47 3.29
CA GLN A 66 -16.60 4.60 4.43
C GLN A 66 -15.57 4.77 5.55
N MET A 67 -14.27 4.72 5.21
CA MET A 67 -13.18 4.83 6.19
C MET A 67 -13.10 6.22 6.82
N ALA A 68 -13.36 7.27 6.05
CA ALA A 68 -13.31 8.67 6.50
C ALA A 68 -14.34 8.98 7.60
N SER A 69 -15.41 8.19 7.73
CA SER A 69 -16.42 8.35 8.78
C SER A 69 -15.88 8.19 10.20
N SER A 70 -14.77 7.48 10.39
CA SER A 70 -14.14 7.28 11.71
C SER A 70 -13.39 8.51 12.25
N GLY A 71 -13.21 9.56 11.45
CA GLY A 71 -12.44 10.75 11.83
C GLY A 71 -10.91 10.53 11.74
N GLY A 72 -10.14 11.59 12.09
CA GLY A 72 -8.67 11.53 12.15
C GLY A 72 -7.96 11.47 10.80
N ASN A 73 -6.63 11.32 10.85
CA ASN A 73 -5.80 11.04 9.68
C ASN A 73 -6.13 9.65 9.14
N LEU A 74 -5.87 9.45 7.85
CA LEU A 74 -6.18 8.19 7.17
C LEU A 74 -5.15 7.91 6.08
N VAL A 75 -4.77 6.64 5.95
CA VAL A 75 -4.06 6.09 4.80
C VAL A 75 -4.56 4.69 4.50
N PHE A 76 -4.77 4.35 3.23
CA PHE A 76 -5.00 2.99 2.80
C PHE A 76 -4.56 2.79 1.35
N SER A 77 -4.43 1.55 0.92
CA SER A 77 -4.01 1.20 -0.44
C SER A 77 -5.15 0.54 -1.22
N PRO A 78 -5.88 1.30 -2.04
CA PRO A 78 -6.94 0.72 -2.86
C PRO A 78 -6.41 -0.30 -3.88
N ALA A 79 -5.26 -0.04 -4.50
CA ALA A 79 -4.67 -0.97 -5.47
C ALA A 79 -4.37 -2.34 -4.84
N SER A 80 -3.77 -2.35 -3.65
CA SER A 80 -3.41 -3.59 -2.97
C SER A 80 -4.64 -4.37 -2.50
N ILE A 81 -5.68 -3.69 -1.95
CA ILE A 81 -6.96 -4.32 -1.59
C ILE A 81 -7.60 -4.94 -2.84
N SER A 82 -7.62 -4.20 -3.96
CA SER A 82 -8.19 -4.69 -5.23
C SER A 82 -7.45 -5.94 -5.75
N ILE A 83 -6.12 -6.00 -5.68
CA ILE A 83 -5.34 -7.18 -6.08
C ILE A 83 -5.71 -8.39 -5.21
N ALA A 84 -5.73 -8.25 -3.88
CA ALA A 84 -6.08 -9.36 -2.97
C ALA A 84 -7.50 -9.90 -3.22
N LEU A 85 -8.47 -9.00 -3.42
CA LEU A 85 -9.84 -9.38 -3.70
C LEU A 85 -10.03 -9.91 -5.12
N ALA A 86 -9.25 -9.47 -6.12
CA ALA A 86 -9.27 -10.03 -7.46
C ALA A 86 -8.74 -11.48 -7.51
N MET A 87 -7.71 -11.81 -6.71
CA MET A 87 -7.25 -13.19 -6.53
C MET A 87 -8.38 -14.08 -5.98
N THR A 88 -9.16 -13.56 -5.04
CA THR A 88 -10.29 -14.25 -4.43
C THR A 88 -11.49 -14.34 -5.40
N TYR A 89 -11.73 -13.26 -6.15
CA TYR A 89 -12.77 -13.19 -7.19
C TYR A 89 -12.59 -14.23 -8.29
N ALA A 90 -11.35 -14.60 -8.62
CA ALA A 90 -11.06 -15.66 -9.59
C ALA A 90 -11.71 -17.01 -9.25
N GLY A 91 -12.07 -17.26 -8.00
CA GLY A 91 -12.76 -18.46 -7.56
C GLY A 91 -14.21 -18.24 -7.12
N ALA A 92 -14.71 -17.02 -7.20
CA ALA A 92 -16.10 -16.70 -6.85
C ALA A 92 -17.08 -17.08 -7.95
N ALA A 93 -18.30 -17.42 -7.56
CA ALA A 93 -19.37 -17.80 -8.48
C ALA A 93 -20.72 -17.16 -8.07
N GLY A 94 -21.67 -17.14 -9.00
CA GLY A 94 -23.05 -16.73 -8.73
C GLY A 94 -23.18 -15.34 -8.11
N THR A 95 -24.00 -15.23 -7.06
CA THR A 95 -24.25 -13.97 -6.34
C THR A 95 -22.97 -13.42 -5.71
N THR A 96 -22.11 -14.27 -5.14
CA THR A 96 -20.84 -13.86 -4.55
C THR A 96 -19.95 -13.13 -5.57
N ALA A 97 -19.81 -13.69 -6.77
CA ALA A 97 -19.04 -13.03 -7.83
C ALA A 97 -19.65 -11.68 -8.23
N SER A 98 -20.99 -11.62 -8.36
CA SER A 98 -21.67 -10.36 -8.76
C SER A 98 -21.54 -9.27 -7.70
N GLU A 99 -21.67 -9.62 -6.40
CA GLU A 99 -21.48 -8.69 -5.30
C GLU A 99 -20.03 -8.21 -5.18
N MET A 100 -19.06 -9.12 -5.36
CA MET A 100 -17.63 -8.76 -5.37
C MET A 100 -17.34 -7.81 -6.52
N ALA A 101 -17.80 -8.13 -7.74
CA ALA A 101 -17.59 -7.24 -8.90
C ALA A 101 -18.21 -5.87 -8.68
N GLY A 102 -19.42 -5.78 -8.11
CA GLY A 102 -20.09 -4.52 -7.80
C GLY A 102 -19.34 -3.69 -6.76
N ALA A 103 -19.00 -4.30 -5.62
CA ALA A 103 -18.32 -3.62 -4.51
C ALA A 103 -16.90 -3.14 -4.89
N MET A 104 -16.21 -3.89 -5.75
CA MET A 104 -14.85 -3.58 -6.19
C MET A 104 -14.79 -2.79 -7.50
N HIS A 105 -15.94 -2.46 -8.08
CA HIS A 105 -16.04 -1.83 -9.40
C HIS A 105 -15.34 -2.63 -10.52
N PHE A 106 -15.30 -3.96 -10.46
CA PHE A 106 -14.72 -4.79 -11.52
C PHE A 106 -15.65 -4.83 -12.73
N SER A 107 -15.46 -3.89 -13.66
CA SER A 107 -16.30 -3.78 -14.86
C SER A 107 -15.79 -4.61 -16.03
N LEU A 108 -14.50 -4.96 -16.02
CA LEU A 108 -13.93 -5.89 -17.00
C LEU A 108 -14.34 -7.33 -16.70
N PRO A 109 -14.64 -8.16 -17.72
CA PRO A 109 -14.87 -9.57 -17.51
C PRO A 109 -13.57 -10.29 -17.08
N PRO A 110 -13.64 -11.43 -16.36
CA PRO A 110 -12.48 -12.10 -15.75
C PRO A 110 -11.29 -12.30 -16.69
N GLU A 111 -11.55 -12.68 -17.95
CA GLU A 111 -10.51 -12.93 -18.96
C GLU A 111 -9.74 -11.67 -19.41
N ARG A 112 -10.21 -10.47 -19.05
CA ARG A 112 -9.52 -9.18 -19.27
C ARG A 112 -9.11 -8.54 -17.95
N LEU A 113 -9.85 -8.80 -16.87
CA LEU A 113 -9.58 -8.26 -15.54
C LEU A 113 -8.26 -8.80 -14.96
N HIS A 114 -8.09 -10.15 -14.94
CA HIS A 114 -6.90 -10.76 -14.36
C HIS A 114 -5.61 -10.39 -15.12
N PRO A 115 -5.57 -10.35 -16.46
CA PRO A 115 -4.45 -9.76 -17.19
C PRO A 115 -4.17 -8.29 -16.88
N ALA A 116 -5.19 -7.47 -16.61
CA ALA A 116 -5.00 -6.07 -16.22
C ALA A 116 -4.33 -5.95 -14.83
N PHE A 117 -4.70 -6.80 -13.87
CA PHE A 117 -4.02 -6.90 -12.58
C PHE A 117 -2.58 -7.39 -12.72
N ASP A 118 -2.33 -8.38 -13.60
CA ASP A 118 -0.97 -8.85 -13.89
C ASP A 118 -0.10 -7.72 -14.45
N ALA A 119 -0.62 -6.96 -15.41
CA ALA A 119 0.08 -5.80 -15.98
C ALA A 119 0.40 -4.74 -14.92
N LEU A 120 -0.56 -4.44 -14.03
CA LEU A 120 -0.34 -3.50 -12.93
C LEU A 120 0.76 -4.00 -12.00
N ASP A 121 0.69 -5.24 -11.54
CA ASP A 121 1.65 -5.79 -10.57
C ASP A 121 3.07 -5.85 -11.16
N LEU A 122 3.22 -6.31 -12.42
CA LEU A 122 4.50 -6.27 -13.15
C LEU A 122 5.02 -4.84 -13.33
N ALA A 123 4.13 -3.89 -13.64
CA ALA A 123 4.49 -2.49 -13.73
C ALA A 123 5.04 -1.98 -12.39
N LEU A 124 4.34 -2.23 -11.27
CA LEU A 124 4.76 -1.82 -9.93
C LEU A 124 6.08 -2.48 -9.52
N ALA A 125 6.26 -3.77 -9.79
CA ALA A 125 7.51 -4.48 -9.55
C ALA A 125 8.70 -3.90 -10.34
N SER A 126 8.44 -3.20 -11.46
CA SER A 126 9.45 -2.50 -12.24
C SER A 126 9.81 -1.12 -11.68
N ARG A 127 8.98 -0.57 -10.76
CA ARG A 127 9.22 0.75 -10.16
C ARG A 127 10.42 0.69 -9.22
N GLY A 128 11.10 1.80 -9.13
CA GLY A 128 12.25 1.91 -8.23
C GLY A 128 13.52 1.23 -8.72
N GLN A 129 13.51 0.48 -9.81
CA GLN A 129 14.72 -0.16 -10.35
C GLN A 129 15.71 0.91 -10.85
N GLY A 130 16.86 1.02 -10.17
CA GLY A 130 17.87 2.04 -10.46
C GLY A 130 17.64 3.40 -9.82
N TYR A 131 16.55 3.58 -9.06
CA TYR A 131 16.21 4.81 -8.34
C TYR A 131 16.48 4.69 -6.84
N LYS A 132 16.43 5.83 -6.14
CA LYS A 132 16.80 5.92 -4.72
C LYS A 132 15.58 5.93 -3.81
N GLY A 133 15.72 5.22 -2.69
CA GLY A 133 14.85 5.38 -1.53
C GLY A 133 15.20 6.63 -0.72
N ALA A 134 14.27 7.06 0.09
CA ALA A 134 14.45 8.23 0.97
C ALA A 134 15.52 8.00 2.05
N ASP A 135 15.82 6.76 2.38
CA ASP A 135 16.90 6.32 3.28
C ASP A 135 18.29 6.33 2.61
N GLY A 136 18.35 6.58 1.30
CA GLY A 136 19.58 6.55 0.49
C GLY A 136 19.94 5.16 -0.06
N GLY A 137 19.17 4.12 0.29
CA GLY A 137 19.20 2.80 -0.32
C GLY A 137 18.45 2.77 -1.66
N PRO A 138 18.18 1.56 -2.20
CA PRO A 138 17.32 1.40 -3.37
C PRO A 138 15.88 1.85 -3.08
N MET A 139 15.22 2.45 -4.04
CA MET A 139 13.78 2.69 -3.97
C MET A 139 13.02 1.35 -3.90
N ARG A 140 11.95 1.32 -3.12
CA ARG A 140 11.11 0.11 -2.95
C ARG A 140 9.64 0.48 -3.00
N VAL A 141 8.89 -0.36 -3.71
CA VAL A 141 7.43 -0.33 -3.81
C VAL A 141 6.96 -1.76 -3.59
N ASP A 142 6.73 -2.13 -2.34
CA ASP A 142 6.37 -3.49 -1.97
C ASP A 142 4.87 -3.58 -1.73
N VAL A 143 4.17 -4.29 -2.63
CA VAL A 143 2.76 -4.61 -2.51
C VAL A 143 2.66 -6.06 -2.06
N VAL A 144 2.40 -6.27 -0.76
CA VAL A 144 2.44 -7.57 -0.11
C VAL A 144 1.02 -8.08 0.08
N ASN A 145 0.60 -8.97 -0.80
CA ASN A 145 -0.72 -9.59 -0.79
C ASN A 145 -0.60 -11.10 -0.63
N ALA A 146 -1.38 -11.69 0.27
CA ALA A 146 -1.46 -13.13 0.40
C ALA A 146 -2.86 -13.61 0.78
N ALA A 147 -3.22 -14.77 0.24
CA ALA A 147 -4.38 -15.54 0.67
C ALA A 147 -3.91 -16.75 1.48
N TRP A 148 -4.55 -16.97 2.63
CA TRP A 148 -4.26 -18.01 3.60
C TRP A 148 -5.52 -18.84 3.82
N ALA A 149 -5.45 -20.12 3.53
CA ALA A 149 -6.60 -21.01 3.65
C ALA A 149 -6.35 -22.14 4.66
N GLU A 150 -7.44 -22.66 5.22
CA GLU A 150 -7.40 -23.88 6.02
C GLU A 150 -6.85 -25.05 5.18
N ARG A 151 -5.82 -25.72 5.68
CA ARG A 151 -5.03 -26.73 4.96
C ARG A 151 -5.79 -27.96 4.50
N THR A 152 -6.99 -28.17 5.01
CA THR A 152 -7.84 -29.35 4.66
C THR A 152 -8.55 -29.19 3.33
N TYR A 153 -8.56 -27.99 2.73
CA TYR A 153 -9.16 -27.75 1.42
C TYR A 153 -8.24 -28.14 0.28
N ALA A 154 -8.83 -28.73 -0.77
CA ALA A 154 -8.14 -29.09 -2.01
C ALA A 154 -8.57 -28.13 -3.12
N PHE A 155 -7.64 -27.33 -3.64
CA PHE A 155 -7.95 -26.30 -4.64
C PHE A 155 -7.98 -26.87 -6.06
N GLN A 156 -8.87 -26.34 -6.88
CA GLN A 156 -9.03 -26.70 -8.28
C GLN A 156 -7.85 -26.20 -9.13
N ALA A 157 -7.41 -27.02 -10.08
CA ALA A 157 -6.29 -26.68 -10.95
C ALA A 157 -6.52 -25.37 -11.72
N ALA A 158 -7.74 -25.15 -12.26
CA ALA A 158 -8.06 -23.94 -13.03
C ALA A 158 -7.93 -22.66 -12.19
N TYR A 159 -8.31 -22.71 -10.91
CA TYR A 159 -8.15 -21.58 -10.00
C TYR A 159 -6.66 -21.32 -9.71
N LEU A 160 -5.90 -22.37 -9.38
CA LEU A 160 -4.47 -22.25 -9.15
C LEU A 160 -3.71 -21.79 -10.39
N ASP A 161 -4.15 -22.18 -11.59
CA ASP A 161 -3.58 -21.71 -12.86
C ASP A 161 -3.80 -20.20 -13.03
N THR A 162 -4.99 -19.68 -12.71
CA THR A 162 -5.26 -18.24 -12.75
C THR A 162 -4.36 -17.48 -11.78
N LEU A 163 -4.19 -17.97 -10.54
CA LEU A 163 -3.29 -17.34 -9.56
C LEU A 163 -1.84 -17.35 -10.04
N ALA A 164 -1.38 -18.47 -10.60
CA ALA A 164 -0.01 -18.58 -11.08
C ALA A 164 0.26 -17.70 -12.29
N THR A 165 -0.66 -17.69 -13.26
CA THR A 165 -0.45 -16.99 -14.55
C THR A 165 -0.65 -15.49 -14.45
N SER A 166 -1.58 -15.02 -13.61
CA SER A 166 -1.95 -13.59 -13.52
C SER A 166 -1.43 -12.88 -12.27
N TYR A 167 -0.95 -13.61 -11.27
CA TYR A 167 -0.47 -13.00 -10.01
C TYR A 167 0.88 -13.56 -9.55
N GLY A 168 1.40 -14.61 -10.23
CA GLY A 168 2.61 -15.30 -9.79
C GLY A 168 2.48 -15.97 -8.42
N ALA A 169 1.24 -16.14 -7.93
CA ALA A 169 0.89 -16.53 -6.57
C ALA A 169 0.35 -17.95 -6.46
N GLY A 170 0.13 -18.39 -5.25
CA GLY A 170 -0.63 -19.59 -4.83
C GLY A 170 -1.41 -19.27 -3.56
N ILE A 171 -1.99 -20.30 -2.96
CA ILE A 171 -2.69 -20.22 -1.67
C ILE A 171 -1.81 -20.81 -0.58
N ASN A 172 -1.53 -20.02 0.45
CA ASN A 172 -0.79 -20.45 1.62
C ASN A 172 -1.71 -21.28 2.53
N LEU A 173 -1.24 -22.44 2.98
CA LEU A 173 -2.05 -23.39 3.74
C LEU A 173 -1.61 -23.41 5.20
N LEU A 174 -2.55 -23.17 6.11
CA LEU A 174 -2.33 -23.18 7.55
C LEU A 174 -3.39 -24.03 8.27
N ASP A 175 -3.08 -24.46 9.48
CA ASP A 175 -3.97 -25.23 10.35
C ASP A 175 -4.79 -24.29 11.23
N PHE A 176 -5.81 -23.65 10.68
CA PHE A 176 -6.67 -22.79 11.48
C PHE A 176 -7.53 -23.60 12.46
N ALA A 177 -7.99 -24.78 12.04
CA ALA A 177 -8.87 -25.63 12.85
C ALA A 177 -8.17 -26.17 14.09
N GLY A 178 -6.89 -26.56 14.01
CA GLY A 178 -6.15 -27.19 15.10
C GLY A 178 -5.13 -26.28 15.79
N ALA A 179 -4.68 -25.20 15.13
CA ALA A 179 -3.59 -24.36 15.60
C ALA A 179 -3.77 -22.87 15.22
N ALA A 180 -4.95 -22.30 15.48
CA ALA A 180 -5.33 -20.96 15.07
C ALA A 180 -4.34 -19.87 15.50
N GLU A 181 -3.93 -19.85 16.77
CA GLU A 181 -2.98 -18.85 17.27
C GLU A 181 -1.60 -18.99 16.64
N SER A 182 -1.08 -20.20 16.46
CA SER A 182 0.19 -20.42 15.75
C SER A 182 0.09 -19.98 14.29
N SER A 183 -1.04 -20.22 13.64
CA SER A 183 -1.33 -19.78 12.28
C SER A 183 -1.32 -18.24 12.18
N ARG A 184 -1.98 -17.55 13.13
CA ARG A 184 -1.96 -16.08 13.23
C ARG A 184 -0.54 -15.53 13.37
N GLN A 185 0.26 -16.13 14.26
CA GLN A 185 1.66 -15.73 14.47
C GLN A 185 2.51 -15.95 13.21
N THR A 186 2.29 -17.07 12.50
CA THR A 186 2.96 -17.35 11.22
C THR A 186 2.66 -16.27 10.17
N ILE A 187 1.38 -15.88 10.03
CA ILE A 187 0.97 -14.80 9.13
C ILE A 187 1.65 -13.48 9.52
N ASN A 188 1.62 -13.11 10.80
CA ASN A 188 2.23 -11.88 11.28
C ASN A 188 3.75 -11.84 11.05
N ALA A 189 4.44 -12.95 11.29
CA ALA A 189 5.87 -13.06 11.06
C ALA A 189 6.22 -12.96 9.58
N TRP A 190 5.41 -13.57 8.70
CA TRP A 190 5.59 -13.48 7.26
C TRP A 190 5.41 -12.04 6.77
N VAL A 191 4.31 -11.36 7.15
CA VAL A 191 4.07 -9.95 6.75
C VAL A 191 5.18 -9.04 7.27
N ALA A 192 5.64 -9.23 8.49
CA ALA A 192 6.75 -8.46 9.04
C ALA A 192 8.04 -8.65 8.21
N GLY A 193 8.32 -9.90 7.78
CA GLY A 193 9.46 -10.19 6.91
C GLY A 193 9.36 -9.51 5.54
N GLU A 194 8.20 -9.60 4.89
CA GLU A 194 7.96 -9.00 3.56
C GLU A 194 7.93 -7.46 3.59
N THR A 195 7.74 -6.86 4.76
CA THR A 195 7.68 -5.38 4.93
C THR A 195 8.85 -4.84 5.78
N GLU A 196 9.97 -5.54 5.83
CA GLU A 196 11.17 -5.14 6.61
C GLU A 196 10.87 -4.74 8.07
N ASN A 197 9.95 -5.45 8.70
CA ASN A 197 9.45 -5.19 10.05
C ASN A 197 8.72 -3.83 10.22
N LYS A 198 8.32 -3.19 9.13
CA LYS A 198 7.55 -1.94 9.20
C LYS A 198 6.09 -2.20 9.55
N ILE A 199 5.54 -3.33 9.08
CA ILE A 199 4.18 -3.75 9.39
C ILE A 199 4.25 -4.98 10.30
N GLN A 200 4.09 -4.76 11.59
CA GLN A 200 4.07 -5.80 12.61
C GLN A 200 2.65 -6.00 13.15
N ASN A 201 2.37 -7.22 13.62
CA ASN A 201 1.10 -7.55 14.26
C ASN A 201 -0.12 -7.17 13.40
N LEU A 202 -0.07 -7.52 12.10
CA LEU A 202 -1.17 -7.24 11.16
C LEU A 202 -2.48 -7.86 11.65
N LEU A 203 -2.43 -9.11 12.10
CA LEU A 203 -3.56 -9.83 12.68
C LEU A 203 -3.54 -9.68 14.20
N PRO A 204 -4.54 -8.98 14.79
CA PRO A 204 -4.65 -8.88 16.24
C PRO A 204 -4.95 -10.24 16.90
N GLU A 205 -4.72 -10.33 18.19
CA GLU A 205 -5.08 -11.53 18.97
C GLU A 205 -6.58 -11.79 18.88
N GLY A 206 -6.94 -13.06 18.67
CA GLY A 206 -8.33 -13.48 18.52
C GLY A 206 -8.95 -13.24 17.13
N SER A 207 -8.24 -12.67 16.17
CA SER A 207 -8.74 -12.48 14.80
C SER A 207 -8.79 -13.76 13.98
N VAL A 208 -8.16 -14.84 14.44
CA VAL A 208 -8.17 -16.17 13.81
C VAL A 208 -8.60 -17.20 14.84
N ASP A 209 -9.53 -18.06 14.47
CA ASP A 209 -10.05 -19.13 15.31
C ASP A 209 -10.25 -20.44 14.51
N ALA A 210 -10.76 -21.50 15.18
CA ALA A 210 -11.00 -22.80 14.54
C ALA A 210 -12.07 -22.77 13.43
N SER A 211 -12.90 -21.72 13.36
CA SER A 211 -13.90 -21.53 12.29
C SER A 211 -13.36 -20.78 11.09
N THR A 212 -12.15 -20.21 11.17
CA THR A 212 -11.51 -19.49 10.09
C THR A 212 -11.27 -20.40 8.87
N ARG A 213 -11.62 -19.92 7.68
CA ARG A 213 -11.49 -20.67 6.42
C ARG A 213 -10.56 -20.00 5.44
N LEU A 214 -10.69 -18.68 5.27
CA LEU A 214 -9.87 -17.88 4.36
C LEU A 214 -9.56 -16.53 5.00
N VAL A 215 -8.29 -16.19 5.06
CA VAL A 215 -7.78 -14.89 5.51
C VAL A 215 -7.08 -14.22 4.35
N LEU A 216 -7.41 -12.97 4.07
CA LEU A 216 -6.70 -12.12 3.12
C LEU A 216 -5.86 -11.12 3.90
N THR A 217 -4.58 -11.10 3.63
CA THR A 217 -3.65 -10.12 4.19
C THR A 217 -3.16 -9.20 3.10
N ASN A 218 -3.12 -7.92 3.43
CA ASN A 218 -2.79 -6.87 2.52
C ASN A 218 -1.94 -5.81 3.23
N ALA A 219 -0.74 -5.59 2.73
CA ALA A 219 0.20 -4.63 3.27
C ALA A 219 0.93 -3.92 2.13
N VAL A 220 1.18 -2.62 2.29
CA VAL A 220 1.94 -1.85 1.30
C VAL A 220 3.00 -1.03 2.00
N TYR A 221 4.19 -1.09 1.44
CA TYR A 221 5.35 -0.35 1.89
C TYR A 221 5.96 0.44 0.74
N LEU A 222 6.25 1.72 0.97
CA LEU A 222 6.94 2.58 0.03
C LEU A 222 8.16 3.22 0.70
N ASN A 223 9.33 3.10 0.06
CA ASN A 223 10.52 3.87 0.37
C ASN A 223 11.02 4.53 -0.92
N ALA A 224 10.74 5.82 -1.09
CA ALA A 224 11.01 6.57 -2.31
C ALA A 224 11.55 7.98 -2.02
N ALA A 225 12.66 8.35 -2.64
CA ALA A 225 13.17 9.73 -2.57
C ALA A 225 12.36 10.66 -3.46
N TRP A 226 12.23 11.92 -3.05
CA TRP A 226 11.73 12.96 -3.95
C TRP A 226 12.71 13.21 -5.10
N LYS A 227 12.21 13.45 -6.30
CA LYS A 227 13.04 13.97 -7.42
C LYS A 227 13.72 15.30 -7.05
N THR A 228 13.00 16.15 -6.34
CA THR A 228 13.51 17.42 -5.78
C THR A 228 13.25 17.41 -4.28
N PRO A 229 14.25 17.00 -3.45
CA PRO A 229 14.10 16.98 -2.00
C PRO A 229 13.86 18.38 -1.42
N PHE A 230 13.16 18.44 -0.30
CA PHE A 230 13.06 19.67 0.50
C PHE A 230 14.39 19.94 1.21
N ASP A 231 14.75 21.24 1.35
CA ASP A 231 15.90 21.65 2.14
C ASP A 231 15.52 21.68 3.63
N PRO A 232 16.18 20.91 4.50
CA PRO A 232 15.92 20.99 5.92
C PRO A 232 16.18 22.38 6.52
N THR A 233 17.00 23.22 5.87
CA THR A 233 17.28 24.60 6.34
C THR A 233 16.19 25.59 5.95
N ASP A 234 15.34 25.25 4.99
CA ASP A 234 14.17 26.03 4.56
C ASP A 234 12.88 25.51 5.22
N SER A 235 12.98 24.41 5.99
CA SER A 235 11.88 23.87 6.81
C SER A 235 11.84 24.59 8.15
N TYR A 236 10.64 24.85 8.67
CA TYR A 236 10.44 25.53 9.95
C TYR A 236 9.16 25.08 10.66
N ASP A 237 9.09 25.32 11.96
CA ASP A 237 7.89 25.07 12.74
C ASP A 237 6.89 26.22 12.54
N GLY A 238 5.77 25.91 11.88
CA GLY A 238 4.71 26.84 11.53
C GLY A 238 3.35 26.38 12.04
N PHE A 239 2.31 27.18 11.77
CA PHE A 239 0.96 26.84 12.17
C PHE A 239 0.26 26.01 11.10
N PHE A 240 -0.41 24.95 11.55
CA PHE A 240 -1.37 24.19 10.77
C PHE A 240 -2.77 24.40 11.37
N THR A 241 -3.71 24.84 10.55
CA THR A 241 -5.09 25.12 10.97
C THR A 241 -5.93 23.86 10.94
N LEU A 242 -6.51 23.45 12.05
CA LEU A 242 -7.36 22.27 12.16
C LEU A 242 -8.79 22.54 11.63
N LEU A 243 -9.63 21.48 11.58
CA LEU A 243 -11.04 21.59 11.13
C LEU A 243 -11.90 22.52 11.99
N ASP A 244 -11.58 22.64 13.28
CA ASP A 244 -12.28 23.51 14.23
C ASP A 244 -11.75 24.96 14.25
N ASN A 245 -10.84 25.29 13.32
CA ASN A 245 -10.10 26.55 13.19
C ASN A 245 -9.11 26.82 14.34
N SER A 246 -8.87 25.87 15.24
CA SER A 246 -7.71 25.94 16.12
C SER A 246 -6.42 25.66 15.33
N THR A 247 -5.26 25.95 15.92
CA THR A 247 -3.97 25.74 15.27
C THR A 247 -3.07 24.85 16.11
N VAL A 248 -2.31 24.02 15.43
CA VAL A 248 -1.20 23.26 16.01
C VAL A 248 0.13 23.69 15.37
N THR A 249 1.23 23.50 16.09
CA THR A 249 2.57 23.71 15.52
C THR A 249 2.96 22.46 14.75
N ALA A 250 3.24 22.61 13.46
CA ALA A 250 3.69 21.54 12.57
C ALA A 250 5.02 21.91 11.93
N HIS A 251 5.84 20.91 11.62
CA HIS A 251 7.07 21.09 10.87
C HIS A 251 6.77 21.21 9.39
N LEU A 252 6.79 22.44 8.85
CA LEU A 252 6.46 22.75 7.47
C LEU A 252 7.74 22.72 6.61
N MET A 253 7.75 21.84 5.63
CA MET A 253 8.81 21.72 4.63
C MET A 253 8.50 22.63 3.45
N ASN A 254 9.52 23.28 2.89
CA ASN A 254 9.36 24.16 1.72
C ASN A 254 10.26 23.75 0.56
N VAL A 255 9.71 23.79 -0.64
CA VAL A 255 10.47 23.58 -1.87
C VAL A 255 9.89 24.37 -3.04
N ALA A 256 10.76 24.93 -3.88
CA ALA A 256 10.39 25.45 -5.19
C ALA A 256 10.81 24.46 -6.27
N LEU A 257 9.84 23.99 -7.05
CA LEU A 257 10.05 22.98 -8.08
C LEU A 257 9.20 23.25 -9.32
N THR A 258 9.49 22.55 -10.41
CA THR A 258 8.57 22.45 -11.56
C THR A 258 7.82 21.13 -11.42
N ALA A 259 6.49 21.19 -11.36
CA ALA A 259 5.65 20.02 -11.19
C ALA A 259 4.30 20.20 -11.88
N PRO A 260 3.59 19.10 -12.20
CA PRO A 260 2.21 19.16 -12.62
C PRO A 260 1.36 19.73 -11.48
N ALA A 261 0.67 20.86 -11.73
CA ALA A 261 -0.15 21.51 -10.72
C ALA A 261 -1.34 22.23 -11.35
N VAL A 262 -2.36 22.52 -10.55
CA VAL A 262 -3.58 23.21 -10.96
C VAL A 262 -4.16 24.04 -9.83
N GLN A 263 -4.62 25.26 -10.16
CA GLN A 263 -5.55 26.04 -9.34
C GLN A 263 -6.96 25.75 -9.87
N GLY A 264 -7.73 24.98 -9.13
CA GLY A 264 -9.12 24.69 -9.45
C GLY A 264 -10.09 25.59 -8.66
N THR A 265 -11.40 25.36 -8.86
CA THR A 265 -12.43 26.04 -8.08
C THR A 265 -12.55 25.38 -6.71
N GLY A 266 -12.18 26.12 -5.66
CA GLY A 266 -12.25 25.64 -4.27
C GLY A 266 -11.07 24.77 -3.83
N PHE A 267 -9.98 24.70 -4.61
CA PHE A 267 -8.78 23.94 -4.23
C PHE A 267 -7.55 24.36 -5.04
N VAL A 268 -6.38 24.00 -4.54
CA VAL A 268 -5.13 23.93 -5.27
C VAL A 268 -4.55 22.53 -5.18
N ALA A 269 -3.90 22.03 -6.24
CA ALA A 269 -3.28 20.72 -6.23
C ALA A 269 -1.93 20.71 -6.95
N ALA A 270 -1.01 19.85 -6.49
CA ALA A 270 0.27 19.58 -7.13
C ALA A 270 0.64 18.10 -7.02
N ALA A 271 1.15 17.53 -8.09
CA ALA A 271 1.72 16.19 -8.12
C ALA A 271 3.24 16.28 -7.96
N ILE A 272 3.74 15.85 -6.81
CA ILE A 272 5.15 15.93 -6.42
C ILE A 272 5.84 14.64 -6.91
N PRO A 273 6.76 14.71 -7.89
CA PRO A 273 7.38 13.50 -8.43
C PRO A 273 8.42 12.92 -7.46
N TYR A 274 8.44 11.59 -7.36
CA TYR A 274 9.56 10.87 -6.78
C TYR A 274 10.75 10.76 -7.74
N ASP A 275 11.87 10.22 -7.29
CA ASP A 275 13.08 10.01 -8.10
C ASP A 275 12.77 9.12 -9.33
N ASP A 276 11.94 8.09 -9.18
CA ASP A 276 11.24 7.46 -10.29
C ASP A 276 10.01 8.32 -10.68
N GLU A 277 10.16 9.16 -11.69
CA GLU A 277 9.13 10.11 -12.14
C GLU A 277 7.81 9.46 -12.57
N ARG A 278 7.77 8.13 -12.65
CA ARG A 278 6.53 7.37 -12.88
C ARG A 278 5.63 7.33 -11.64
N LEU A 279 6.16 7.70 -10.47
CA LEU A 279 5.41 7.83 -9.23
C LEU A 279 5.34 9.29 -8.79
N SER A 280 4.18 9.69 -8.28
CA SER A 280 3.98 11.02 -7.70
C SER A 280 3.10 10.98 -6.46
N LEU A 281 3.29 11.94 -5.56
CA LEU A 281 2.33 12.27 -4.49
C LEU A 281 1.50 13.46 -4.95
N LEU A 282 0.26 13.22 -5.37
CA LEU A 282 -0.71 14.28 -5.64
C LEU A 282 -1.25 14.78 -4.30
N VAL A 283 -0.98 16.03 -3.98
CA VAL A 283 -1.52 16.74 -2.81
C VAL A 283 -2.64 17.66 -3.28
N VAL A 284 -3.83 17.56 -2.66
CA VAL A 284 -5.00 18.38 -2.97
C VAL A 284 -5.40 19.14 -1.71
N VAL A 285 -5.27 20.47 -1.77
CA VAL A 285 -5.54 21.37 -0.64
C VAL A 285 -6.78 22.17 -0.94
N PRO A 286 -7.93 21.88 -0.29
CA PRO A 286 -9.14 22.69 -0.39
C PRO A 286 -8.91 24.11 0.13
N ASP A 287 -9.73 25.07 -0.34
CA ASP A 287 -9.70 26.43 0.16
C ASP A 287 -9.99 26.46 1.67
N ALA A 288 -9.45 27.48 2.35
CA ALA A 288 -9.57 27.61 3.80
C ALA A 288 -11.05 27.52 4.27
N GLY A 289 -11.31 26.66 5.25
CA GLY A 289 -12.65 26.42 5.82
C GLY A 289 -13.61 25.61 4.95
N THR A 290 -13.18 25.09 3.79
CA THR A 290 -14.08 24.36 2.87
C THR A 290 -13.78 22.86 2.81
N TYR A 291 -12.84 22.35 3.59
CA TYR A 291 -12.41 20.96 3.54
C TYR A 291 -13.59 19.95 3.64
N PRO A 292 -14.54 20.06 4.60
CA PRO A 292 -15.61 19.07 4.71
C PRO A 292 -16.51 19.02 3.48
N GLN A 293 -16.82 20.18 2.88
CA GLN A 293 -17.63 20.27 1.67
C GLN A 293 -16.89 19.72 0.45
N PHE A 294 -15.59 20.01 0.37
CA PHE A 294 -14.74 19.48 -0.69
C PHE A 294 -14.63 17.95 -0.60
N GLU A 295 -14.34 17.41 0.58
CA GLU A 295 -14.24 15.98 0.85
C GLU A 295 -15.55 15.25 0.51
N ALA A 296 -16.69 15.80 0.95
CA ALA A 296 -18.01 15.22 0.65
C ALA A 296 -18.35 15.20 -0.86
N SER A 297 -17.78 16.12 -1.64
CA SER A 297 -17.97 16.21 -3.09
C SER A 297 -16.95 15.42 -3.92
N LEU A 298 -15.98 14.78 -3.26
CA LEU A 298 -14.92 14.04 -3.96
C LEU A 298 -15.45 12.70 -4.45
N ASP A 299 -15.40 12.49 -5.76
CA ASP A 299 -15.72 11.26 -6.46
C ASP A 299 -14.69 10.99 -7.58
N ALA A 300 -14.83 9.86 -8.29
CA ALA A 300 -13.89 9.48 -9.35
C ALA A 300 -13.84 10.53 -10.48
N ALA A 301 -14.98 11.10 -10.86
CA ALA A 301 -15.04 12.11 -11.90
C ALA A 301 -14.35 13.42 -11.49
N LYS A 302 -14.49 13.83 -10.23
CA LYS A 302 -13.79 14.99 -9.70
C LYS A 302 -12.30 14.76 -9.60
N LEU A 303 -11.85 13.58 -9.16
CA LEU A 303 -10.44 13.22 -9.16
C LEU A 303 -9.86 13.21 -10.58
N GLU A 304 -10.57 12.60 -11.54
CA GLU A 304 -10.17 12.62 -12.95
C GLU A 304 -10.04 14.06 -13.48
N SER A 305 -11.00 14.93 -13.16
CA SER A 305 -10.96 16.35 -13.54
C SER A 305 -9.76 17.09 -12.93
N ILE A 306 -9.42 16.80 -11.65
CA ILE A 306 -8.22 17.36 -11.01
C ILE A 306 -6.97 16.91 -11.76
N VAL A 307 -6.83 15.61 -12.01
CA VAL A 307 -5.69 15.02 -12.70
C VAL A 307 -5.54 15.55 -14.13
N ALA A 308 -6.65 15.62 -14.89
CA ALA A 308 -6.66 16.16 -16.25
C ALA A 308 -6.30 17.66 -16.32
N GLY A 309 -6.56 18.40 -15.24
CA GLY A 309 -6.21 19.82 -15.12
C GLY A 309 -4.76 20.09 -14.78
N LEU A 310 -3.98 19.09 -14.37
CA LEU A 310 -2.58 19.26 -13.97
C LEU A 310 -1.72 19.64 -15.19
N THR A 311 -0.96 20.74 -15.07
CA THR A 311 0.00 21.18 -16.06
C THR A 311 1.34 21.48 -15.43
N ASN A 312 2.43 21.18 -16.13
CA ASN A 312 3.77 21.47 -15.64
C ASN A 312 3.98 22.98 -15.51
N GLN A 313 4.24 23.44 -14.30
CA GLN A 313 4.47 24.85 -13.99
C GLN A 313 5.39 25.01 -12.78
N ALA A 314 5.87 26.23 -12.56
CA ALA A 314 6.60 26.56 -11.34
C ALA A 314 5.65 26.51 -10.13
N VAL A 315 6.06 25.81 -9.08
CA VAL A 315 5.30 25.62 -7.84
C VAL A 315 6.17 26.00 -6.66
N VAL A 316 5.58 26.71 -5.70
CA VAL A 316 6.14 26.89 -4.35
C VAL A 316 5.27 26.06 -3.42
N LEU A 317 5.84 24.95 -2.92
CA LEU A 317 5.11 23.99 -2.10
C LEU A 317 5.50 24.15 -0.64
N TRP A 318 4.46 24.21 0.22
CA TRP A 318 4.56 24.04 1.66
C TRP A 318 3.81 22.79 2.05
N LEU A 319 4.51 21.81 2.64
CA LEU A 319 3.94 20.53 3.03
C LEU A 319 4.39 20.20 4.46
N PRO A 320 3.49 19.87 5.40
CA PRO A 320 3.94 19.44 6.70
C PRO A 320 4.64 18.09 6.60
N ARG A 321 5.65 17.84 7.45
CA ARG A 321 6.10 16.50 7.75
C ARG A 321 4.95 15.77 8.45
N PHE A 322 4.62 14.55 8.01
CA PHE A 322 3.55 13.76 8.63
C PHE A 322 3.84 12.26 8.57
N LYS A 323 3.23 11.56 9.49
CA LYS A 323 3.23 10.10 9.55
C LYS A 323 1.81 9.64 9.83
N VAL A 324 1.31 8.69 9.04
CA VAL A 324 -0.02 8.11 9.22
C VAL A 324 0.07 6.60 9.13
N GLU A 325 -0.55 5.91 10.07
CA GLU A 325 -0.70 4.46 10.08
C GLU A 325 -2.17 4.13 10.24
N THR A 326 -2.68 3.23 9.42
CA THR A 326 -4.05 2.71 9.51
C THR A 326 -4.01 1.19 9.51
N ALA A 327 -4.66 0.58 10.48
CA ALA A 327 -4.94 -0.84 10.52
C ALA A 327 -6.45 -1.04 10.55
N GLN A 328 -6.99 -1.77 9.57
CA GLN A 328 -8.42 -1.91 9.38
C GLN A 328 -8.80 -3.35 9.05
N GLU A 329 -9.82 -3.86 9.72
CA GLU A 329 -10.56 -5.03 9.27
C GLU A 329 -11.62 -4.55 8.27
N LEU A 330 -11.61 -5.11 7.05
CA LEU A 330 -12.36 -4.56 5.92
C LEU A 330 -13.71 -5.24 5.68
N ALA A 331 -14.08 -6.31 6.41
CA ALA A 331 -15.32 -7.03 6.13
C ALA A 331 -16.55 -6.12 6.24
N ALA A 332 -16.65 -5.31 7.30
CA ALA A 332 -17.76 -4.38 7.48
C ALA A 332 -17.81 -3.30 6.37
N LEU A 333 -16.66 -2.79 5.95
CA LEU A 333 -16.56 -1.84 4.84
C LEU A 333 -17.05 -2.46 3.54
N LEU A 334 -16.55 -3.66 3.19
CA LEU A 334 -16.90 -4.35 1.95
C LEU A 334 -18.36 -4.78 1.93
N GLN A 335 -18.91 -5.20 3.08
CA GLN A 335 -20.35 -5.46 3.23
C GLN A 335 -21.17 -4.16 3.02
N GLY A 336 -20.70 -3.03 3.54
CA GLY A 336 -21.31 -1.73 3.32
C GLY A 336 -21.31 -1.28 1.85
N LEU A 337 -20.34 -1.76 1.06
CA LEU A 337 -20.27 -1.59 -0.40
C LEU A 337 -21.10 -2.63 -1.17
N GLY A 338 -21.77 -3.57 -0.48
CA GLY A 338 -22.66 -4.57 -1.08
C GLY A 338 -22.09 -5.98 -1.20
N MET A 339 -20.88 -6.25 -0.74
CA MET A 339 -20.23 -7.56 -0.77
C MET A 339 -20.61 -8.36 0.49
N THR A 340 -21.82 -8.89 0.55
CA THR A 340 -22.36 -9.53 1.76
C THR A 340 -22.21 -11.03 1.77
N SER A 341 -22.51 -11.68 0.64
CA SER A 341 -22.50 -13.16 0.52
C SER A 341 -21.13 -13.76 0.80
N ALA A 342 -20.05 -13.10 0.32
CA ALA A 342 -18.67 -13.57 0.44
C ALA A 342 -18.22 -13.83 1.90
N PHE A 343 -18.80 -13.13 2.86
CA PHE A 343 -18.49 -13.21 4.29
C PHE A 343 -19.44 -14.12 5.07
N SER A 344 -20.47 -14.68 4.41
CA SER A 344 -21.55 -15.40 5.08
C SER A 344 -21.41 -16.91 4.88
N PRO A 345 -21.15 -17.70 5.95
CA PRO A 345 -21.16 -19.17 5.86
C PRO A 345 -22.48 -19.66 5.25
N GLY A 346 -22.39 -20.55 4.26
CA GLY A 346 -23.54 -21.13 3.57
C GLY A 346 -24.20 -20.24 2.50
N LEU A 347 -23.83 -18.96 2.39
CA LEU A 347 -24.24 -18.08 1.29
C LEU A 347 -23.09 -17.84 0.30
N ALA A 348 -21.86 -17.82 0.80
CA ALA A 348 -20.68 -17.67 -0.03
C ALA A 348 -20.57 -18.79 -1.06
N ASP A 349 -20.29 -18.43 -2.30
CA ASP A 349 -20.04 -19.36 -3.39
C ASP A 349 -18.63 -19.12 -3.96
N PHE A 350 -17.67 -19.83 -3.38
CA PHE A 350 -16.30 -19.94 -3.87
C PHE A 350 -16.03 -21.30 -4.48
N SER A 351 -17.06 -21.91 -5.07
CA SER A 351 -16.95 -23.23 -5.70
C SER A 351 -15.94 -23.29 -6.86
N GLY A 352 -15.57 -22.15 -7.43
CA GLY A 352 -14.46 -22.08 -8.37
C GLY A 352 -13.10 -22.33 -7.73
N MET A 353 -12.95 -22.14 -6.40
CA MET A 353 -11.69 -22.41 -5.69
C MET A 353 -11.47 -23.90 -5.43
N ASP A 354 -12.46 -24.60 -4.84
CA ASP A 354 -12.30 -25.96 -4.33
C ASP A 354 -13.40 -26.94 -4.79
N GLY A 355 -14.40 -26.49 -5.56
CA GLY A 355 -15.53 -27.28 -6.01
C GLY A 355 -16.66 -27.40 -5.00
N THR A 356 -16.54 -26.79 -3.82
CA THR A 356 -17.56 -26.79 -2.75
C THR A 356 -18.11 -25.38 -2.51
N ARG A 357 -19.04 -25.25 -1.54
CA ARG A 357 -19.53 -23.94 -1.05
C ARG A 357 -19.27 -23.77 0.44
N ASP A 358 -18.24 -24.43 0.94
CA ASP A 358 -17.89 -24.39 2.36
C ASP A 358 -16.90 -23.25 2.69
N LEU A 359 -16.22 -22.72 1.65
CA LEU A 359 -15.32 -21.58 1.79
C LEU A 359 -16.11 -20.27 1.90
N TYR A 360 -15.68 -19.42 2.81
CA TYR A 360 -16.10 -18.03 2.93
C TYR A 360 -14.91 -17.19 3.41
N ILE A 361 -14.95 -15.90 3.15
CA ILE A 361 -13.93 -14.98 3.65
C ILE A 361 -14.18 -14.74 5.13
N SER A 362 -13.26 -15.19 5.98
CA SER A 362 -13.35 -14.97 7.43
C SER A 362 -12.86 -13.59 7.82
N ASN A 363 -11.72 -13.14 7.23
CA ASN A 363 -11.12 -11.84 7.52
C ASN A 363 -10.47 -11.25 6.28
N VAL A 364 -10.54 -9.93 6.14
CA VAL A 364 -9.73 -9.13 5.20
C VAL A 364 -9.06 -8.05 6.02
N ILE A 365 -7.77 -8.20 6.28
CA ILE A 365 -7.02 -7.26 7.11
C ILE A 365 -6.09 -6.43 6.23
N HIS A 366 -6.27 -5.13 6.32
CA HIS A 366 -5.44 -4.14 5.64
C HIS A 366 -4.67 -3.31 6.66
N LYS A 367 -3.38 -3.14 6.40
CA LYS A 367 -2.56 -2.20 7.14
C LYS A 367 -1.71 -1.40 6.16
N ALA A 368 -1.78 -0.08 6.30
CA ALA A 368 -1.01 0.86 5.50
C ALA A 368 -0.25 1.82 6.41
N PHE A 369 0.90 2.22 5.94
CA PHE A 369 1.78 3.15 6.62
C PHE A 369 2.39 4.09 5.59
N ILE A 370 2.39 5.39 5.88
CA ILE A 370 3.10 6.40 5.12
C ILE A 370 3.80 7.39 6.06
N SER A 371 5.04 7.72 5.74
CA SER A 371 5.81 8.75 6.46
C SER A 371 6.42 9.69 5.42
N VAL A 372 6.05 10.94 5.44
CA VAL A 372 6.47 11.98 4.49
C VAL A 372 7.41 12.96 5.19
N ALA A 373 8.61 13.10 4.64
CA ALA A 373 9.67 13.96 5.15
C ALA A 373 10.47 14.61 4.00
N GLU A 374 11.49 15.38 4.33
CA GLU A 374 12.24 16.21 3.38
C GLU A 374 12.87 15.44 2.22
N LYS A 375 13.31 14.21 2.46
CA LYS A 375 13.98 13.39 1.44
C LYS A 375 13.06 12.57 0.59
N GLY A 376 11.84 12.32 1.06
CA GLY A 376 10.89 11.43 0.40
C GLY A 376 9.85 10.86 1.33
N THR A 377 9.27 9.76 0.90
CA THR A 377 8.40 8.92 1.72
C THR A 377 9.24 7.82 2.37
N GLU A 378 9.07 7.68 3.68
CA GLU A 378 9.87 6.89 4.60
C GLU A 378 11.36 7.28 4.68
N ALA A 379 11.64 8.49 5.18
CA ALA A 379 13.00 8.99 5.41
C ALA A 379 13.48 8.72 6.85
N ALA A 380 14.58 7.97 7.00
CA ALA A 380 15.42 8.06 8.18
C ALA A 380 16.32 9.29 8.07
N ALA A 381 16.56 9.99 9.18
CA ALA A 381 17.35 11.23 9.20
C ALA A 381 18.76 11.01 8.63
N ALA A 382 19.08 11.66 7.52
CA ALA A 382 20.43 11.76 6.96
C ALA A 382 20.63 13.14 6.35
N THR A 383 21.86 13.66 6.44
CA THR A 383 22.23 15.01 6.05
C THR A 383 22.32 15.15 4.53
N ALA A 384 21.57 16.08 3.94
CA ALA A 384 21.64 16.41 2.53
C ALA A 384 22.51 17.66 2.31
N VAL A 385 23.25 17.73 1.20
CA VAL A 385 23.98 18.93 0.77
C VAL A 385 23.07 19.74 -0.15
N VAL A 386 22.82 20.99 0.20
CA VAL A 386 21.86 21.86 -0.47
C VAL A 386 22.57 22.98 -1.20
N ILE A 387 22.08 23.27 -2.41
CA ILE A 387 22.50 24.43 -3.22
C ILE A 387 21.43 25.52 -3.08
N LYS A 388 21.76 26.60 -2.40
CA LYS A 388 20.85 27.76 -2.21
C LYS A 388 20.56 28.49 -3.53
N ARG A 389 19.28 28.74 -3.80
CA ARG A 389 18.83 29.69 -4.83
C ARG A 389 18.48 31.03 -4.20
N SER A 390 18.93 32.13 -4.83
CA SER A 390 18.91 33.48 -4.26
C SER A 390 17.76 34.39 -4.73
N SER A 391 16.66 33.87 -5.25
CA SER A 391 15.50 34.67 -5.65
C SER A 391 14.22 34.06 -5.12
N ALA A 392 13.27 34.92 -4.69
CA ALA A 392 11.94 34.50 -4.32
C ALA A 392 11.31 33.75 -5.52
N PRO A 393 10.88 32.49 -5.36
CA PRO A 393 10.32 31.75 -6.47
C PRO A 393 8.96 32.34 -6.85
N MET A 394 8.80 32.66 -8.13
CA MET A 394 7.48 32.97 -8.71
C MET A 394 6.86 31.66 -9.20
N GLY A 395 5.70 31.30 -8.69
CA GLY A 395 5.01 30.07 -9.08
C GLY A 395 3.64 29.95 -8.42
N LEU A 396 2.91 28.92 -8.76
CA LEU A 396 1.67 28.56 -8.07
C LEU A 396 2.00 28.19 -6.62
N ASN A 397 1.37 28.89 -5.67
CA ASN A 397 1.56 28.58 -4.26
C ASN A 397 0.64 27.44 -3.84
N VAL A 398 1.22 26.35 -3.34
CA VAL A 398 0.50 25.20 -2.79
C VAL A 398 0.87 25.06 -1.33
N SER A 399 0.02 25.54 -0.43
CA SER A 399 0.25 25.52 1.02
C SER A 399 -0.67 24.53 1.71
N ALA A 400 -0.11 23.39 2.13
CA ALA A 400 -0.80 22.38 2.94
C ALA A 400 -0.67 22.71 4.44
N ASP A 401 -1.06 23.92 4.82
CA ASP A 401 -1.09 24.45 6.19
C ASP A 401 -2.47 24.25 6.89
N ARG A 402 -3.30 23.40 6.33
CA ARG A 402 -4.65 23.03 6.74
C ARG A 402 -5.01 21.66 6.20
N PRO A 403 -6.15 21.04 6.60
CA PRO A 403 -6.54 19.72 6.13
C PRO A 403 -6.43 19.55 4.60
N PHE A 404 -5.81 18.44 4.20
CA PHE A 404 -5.58 18.13 2.80
C PHE A 404 -5.72 16.64 2.52
N LEU A 405 -5.96 16.32 1.25
CA LEU A 405 -5.99 14.96 0.71
C LEU A 405 -4.70 14.67 -0.02
N TYR A 406 -4.30 13.41 -0.04
CA TYR A 406 -3.15 12.97 -0.85
C TYR A 406 -3.41 11.64 -1.52
N PHE A 407 -2.83 11.50 -2.72
CA PHE A 407 -2.90 10.30 -3.54
C PHE A 407 -1.50 9.97 -4.03
N LEU A 408 -0.97 8.83 -3.63
CA LEU A 408 0.23 8.29 -4.26
C LEU A 408 -0.21 7.54 -5.50
N ARG A 409 0.25 7.99 -6.65
CA ARG A 409 -0.19 7.50 -7.95
C ARG A 409 0.96 6.92 -8.76
N ASP A 410 0.68 5.83 -9.46
CA ASP A 410 1.50 5.38 -10.58
C ASP A 410 0.99 6.07 -11.85
N GLU A 411 1.77 7.01 -12.38
CA GLU A 411 1.33 7.89 -13.46
C GLU A 411 1.06 7.14 -14.78
N PRO A 412 1.89 6.14 -15.18
CA PRO A 412 1.63 5.41 -16.44
C PRO A 412 0.38 4.52 -16.40
N THR A 413 0.03 3.94 -15.27
CA THR A 413 -1.15 3.06 -15.15
C THR A 413 -2.38 3.79 -14.63
N GLY A 414 -2.20 4.98 -14.03
CA GLY A 414 -3.26 5.72 -13.34
C GLY A 414 -3.69 5.12 -12.00
N ALA A 415 -3.07 4.03 -11.57
CA ALA A 415 -3.43 3.35 -10.33
C ALA A 415 -3.13 4.21 -9.09
N ILE A 416 -4.05 4.19 -8.13
CA ILE A 416 -3.90 4.83 -6.82
C ILE A 416 -3.31 3.80 -5.86
N LEU A 417 -2.03 3.97 -5.51
CA LEU A 417 -1.31 3.08 -4.60
C LEU A 417 -1.64 3.38 -3.14
N PHE A 418 -1.72 4.67 -2.79
CA PHE A 418 -2.22 5.13 -1.51
C PHE A 418 -3.20 6.27 -1.69
N LEU A 419 -4.23 6.29 -0.87
CA LEU A 419 -5.15 7.39 -0.69
C LEU A 419 -5.25 7.70 0.80
N GLY A 420 -5.21 8.99 1.13
CA GLY A 420 -5.34 9.41 2.51
C GLY A 420 -5.65 10.88 2.68
N ARG A 421 -5.77 11.25 3.94
CA ARG A 421 -5.93 12.63 4.38
C ARG A 421 -5.09 12.93 5.61
N VAL A 422 -4.72 14.19 5.75
CA VAL A 422 -4.11 14.73 6.96
C VAL A 422 -5.03 15.82 7.50
N LEU A 423 -5.61 15.58 8.66
CA LEU A 423 -6.43 16.55 9.39
C LEU A 423 -5.61 17.25 10.50
N ASP A 424 -4.60 16.53 11.02
CA ASP A 424 -3.64 17.02 12.03
C ASP A 424 -2.29 16.32 11.81
N PRO A 425 -1.27 17.02 11.31
CA PRO A 425 0.04 16.41 11.02
C PRO A 425 0.84 16.03 12.27
N THR A 426 0.40 16.42 13.46
CA THR A 426 1.05 16.07 14.73
C THR A 426 0.60 14.71 15.27
N GLN A 427 -0.46 14.12 14.68
CA GLN A 427 -0.98 12.80 15.01
C GLN A 427 -0.58 11.78 13.94
N SER A 428 -0.28 10.56 14.39
CA SER A 428 0.12 9.44 13.51
C SER A 428 -0.97 8.38 13.43
#